data_44bc958eb630e5443058b7c800ec6bdb
#
_entry.id   44bc958eb630e5443058b7c800ec6bdb
#
_cell.length_a   1.000
_cell.length_b   1.000
_cell.length_c   1.000
_cell.angle_alpha   90.00
_cell.angle_beta   90.00
_cell.angle_gamma   90.00
#
_symmetry.space_group_name_H-M   'P 1'
#
loop_
_entity.id
_entity.type
_entity.pdbx_description
1 polymer ?
#
loop_
_entity_poly.entity_id
_entity_poly.type
_entity_poly.pdbx_seq_one_letter_code
_entity_poly.pdbx_strand_id
1 'polypeptide(L)'
;MDAPLATDVVPAIVAVMRKPRVALAHHWSLITPAMETAATGSVRLTLVLGGARSGKSRYAESLITARAPPWLYVATAEARDEEMAERIAVHQQRRAAGWQTIEAPHDLAGALGAAPAEAPVLIDCLTLWLSNRMLADIDVDAEMARFEEALDRRAGMVVLVSNEVGFGIVPDNALARRFRDLQGRLNQRIAARADRVALVVAGLPLIVKGCT
;
A
#
# COMPACT_ATOMS: atom_id res chain seq x y z
N MET A 1 23.22 -30.09 -38.51
CA MET A 1 21.81 -30.50 -38.21
C MET A 1 21.19 -29.32 -37.50
N ASP A 2 20.59 -28.44 -38.30
CA ASP A 2 20.01 -27.20 -37.80
C ASP A 2 18.54 -27.44 -37.39
N ALA A 3 18.19 -27.13 -36.17
CA ALA A 3 16.81 -27.17 -35.68
C ALA A 3 16.06 -25.93 -36.20
N PRO A 4 14.84 -26.04 -36.75
CA PRO A 4 14.10 -24.88 -37.21
C PRO A 4 13.55 -24.08 -36.03
N LEU A 5 13.74 -22.75 -36.09
CA LEU A 5 13.19 -21.74 -35.23
C LEU A 5 11.65 -21.70 -35.35
N ALA A 6 10.99 -21.71 -34.22
CA ALA A 6 9.52 -21.63 -34.10
C ALA A 6 8.99 -20.25 -34.57
N THR A 7 8.47 -20.22 -35.81
CA THR A 7 7.81 -19.04 -36.42
C THR A 7 6.28 -19.11 -36.41
N ASP A 8 5.66 -20.10 -35.72
CA ASP A 8 4.22 -20.35 -35.89
C ASP A 8 3.33 -19.95 -34.69
N VAL A 9 3.83 -19.21 -33.70
CA VAL A 9 3.02 -18.81 -32.53
C VAL A 9 2.23 -17.52 -32.75
N VAL A 10 2.68 -16.64 -33.62
CA VAL A 10 2.06 -15.31 -33.83
C VAL A 10 0.70 -15.37 -34.57
N PRO A 11 0.45 -16.26 -35.53
CA PRO A 11 -0.84 -16.31 -36.23
C PRO A 11 -2.01 -16.79 -35.35
N ALA A 12 -1.75 -17.61 -34.35
CA ALA A 12 -2.80 -18.20 -33.50
C ALA A 12 -3.43 -17.16 -32.56
N ILE A 13 -2.67 -16.17 -32.10
CA ILE A 13 -3.17 -15.11 -31.20
C ILE A 13 -4.06 -14.12 -31.93
N VAL A 14 -3.78 -13.84 -33.20
CA VAL A 14 -4.58 -12.91 -34.01
C VAL A 14 -5.93 -13.49 -34.44
N ALA A 15 -6.04 -14.80 -34.58
CA ALA A 15 -7.27 -15.47 -34.96
C ALA A 15 -8.35 -15.51 -33.84
N VAL A 16 -7.93 -15.46 -32.57
CA VAL A 16 -8.85 -15.44 -31.42
C VAL A 16 -9.54 -14.07 -31.27
N MET A 17 -8.97 -13.01 -31.79
CA MET A 17 -9.54 -11.66 -31.69
C MET A 17 -10.60 -11.31 -32.73
N ARG A 18 -10.92 -12.22 -33.68
CA ARG A 18 -11.88 -11.97 -34.78
C ARG A 18 -13.20 -12.72 -34.65
N LYS A 19 -13.63 -13.07 -33.44
CA LYS A 19 -15.01 -13.60 -33.28
C LYS A 19 -16.02 -12.47 -33.18
N PRO A 20 -17.20 -12.59 -33.85
CA PRO A 20 -18.19 -11.53 -33.91
C PRO A 20 -18.78 -11.25 -32.53
N ARG A 21 -19.02 -9.98 -32.22
CA ARG A 21 -19.74 -9.53 -31.04
C ARG A 21 -21.13 -10.14 -31.04
N VAL A 22 -21.34 -11.17 -30.26
CA VAL A 22 -22.69 -11.58 -29.85
C VAL A 22 -23.18 -10.53 -28.86
N ALA A 23 -24.24 -9.82 -29.25
CA ALA A 23 -24.93 -8.91 -28.36
C ALA A 23 -25.60 -9.70 -27.25
N LEU A 24 -24.99 -9.76 -26.10
CA LEU A 24 -25.60 -10.16 -24.83
C LEU A 24 -26.05 -8.87 -24.11
N ALA A 25 -27.12 -8.27 -24.62
CA ALA A 25 -28.01 -7.47 -23.81
C ALA A 25 -28.87 -8.47 -23.00
N HIS A 26 -28.68 -8.51 -21.70
CA HIS A 26 -29.65 -8.74 -20.63
C HIS A 26 -28.99 -9.35 -19.40
N HIS A 27 -29.27 -8.72 -18.25
CA HIS A 27 -29.03 -9.15 -16.85
C HIS A 27 -27.76 -8.66 -16.16
N TRP A 28 -27.49 -7.36 -16.25
CA TRP A 28 -26.70 -6.67 -15.21
C TRP A 28 -27.59 -5.71 -14.38
N SER A 29 -28.78 -6.13 -14.09
CA SER A 29 -29.65 -5.45 -13.10
C SER A 29 -29.78 -6.43 -11.95
N LEU A 30 -29.00 -6.26 -10.90
CA LEU A 30 -29.26 -6.65 -9.50
C LEU A 30 -27.97 -6.80 -8.66
N ILE A 31 -26.95 -5.96 -8.86
CA ILE A 31 -26.01 -5.65 -7.79
C ILE A 31 -25.74 -4.14 -7.86
N THR A 32 -26.72 -3.35 -7.51
CA THR A 32 -26.49 -2.04 -6.92
C THR A 32 -26.23 -2.29 -5.44
N PRO A 33 -24.99 -2.14 -4.94
CA PRO A 33 -24.84 -1.92 -3.52
C PRO A 33 -25.61 -0.65 -3.24
N ALA A 34 -26.52 -0.72 -2.26
CA ALA A 34 -27.21 0.46 -1.75
C ALA A 34 -26.15 1.54 -1.56
N MET A 35 -26.31 2.68 -2.24
CA MET A 35 -25.59 3.89 -1.91
C MET A 35 -26.05 4.27 -0.50
N GLU A 36 -25.40 3.68 0.48
CA GLU A 36 -25.44 4.15 1.83
C GLU A 36 -24.87 5.57 1.75
N THR A 37 -25.72 6.54 1.99
CA THR A 37 -25.34 7.95 2.12
C THR A 37 -24.32 8.01 3.24
N ALA A 38 -23.04 7.86 2.88
CA ALA A 38 -21.94 7.97 3.80
C ALA A 38 -21.99 9.38 4.39
N ALA A 39 -22.15 9.43 5.71
CA ALA A 39 -21.96 10.61 6.51
C ALA A 39 -20.71 11.34 6.02
N THR A 40 -20.78 12.66 5.91
CA THR A 40 -19.71 13.60 5.59
C THR A 40 -18.65 13.64 6.70
N GLY A 41 -18.14 12.49 7.10
CA GLY A 41 -17.00 12.35 7.98
C GLY A 41 -15.70 12.55 7.18
N SER A 42 -14.81 13.40 7.65
CA SER A 42 -13.50 13.56 7.04
C SER A 42 -12.76 12.22 7.07
N VAL A 43 -12.24 11.75 5.92
CA VAL A 43 -11.40 10.54 5.83
C VAL A 43 -10.17 10.75 6.72
N ARG A 44 -10.08 9.98 7.81
CA ARG A 44 -9.00 10.06 8.80
C ARG A 44 -7.90 9.05 8.51
N LEU A 45 -8.26 7.81 8.23
CA LEU A 45 -7.30 6.73 7.96
C LEU A 45 -7.43 6.23 6.53
N THR A 46 -6.34 6.33 5.76
CA THR A 46 -6.26 5.81 4.40
C THR A 46 -5.14 4.77 4.28
N LEU A 47 -5.46 3.61 3.73
CA LEU A 47 -4.48 2.60 3.32
C LEU A 47 -4.25 2.67 1.81
N VAL A 48 -2.99 2.86 1.41
CA VAL A 48 -2.56 2.87 0.01
C VAL A 48 -1.75 1.62 -0.28
N LEU A 49 -2.32 0.73 -1.07
CA LEU A 49 -1.74 -0.53 -1.51
C LEU A 49 -1.17 -0.43 -2.93
N GLY A 50 -0.26 -1.33 -3.26
CA GLY A 50 0.23 -1.50 -4.63
C GLY A 50 1.55 -2.26 -4.70
N GLY A 51 1.89 -2.75 -5.89
CA GLY A 51 3.15 -3.44 -6.16
C GLY A 51 4.37 -2.51 -6.10
N ALA A 52 5.55 -3.07 -6.27
CA ALA A 52 6.78 -2.30 -6.42
C ALA A 52 6.66 -1.31 -7.59
N ARG A 53 7.13 -0.07 -7.39
CA ARG A 53 7.11 1.01 -8.40
C ARG A 53 5.73 1.34 -8.99
N SER A 54 4.64 0.98 -8.30
CA SER A 54 3.26 1.26 -8.75
C SER A 54 2.87 2.75 -8.73
N GLY A 55 3.64 3.62 -8.03
CA GLY A 55 3.30 5.03 -7.81
C GLY A 55 2.60 5.29 -6.47
N LYS A 56 2.42 4.26 -5.62
CA LYS A 56 1.69 4.36 -4.34
C LYS A 56 2.21 5.43 -3.39
N SER A 57 3.55 5.57 -3.22
CA SER A 57 4.12 6.61 -2.35
C SER A 57 3.79 8.00 -2.86
N ARG A 58 3.89 8.26 -4.17
CA ARG A 58 3.51 9.55 -4.77
C ARG A 58 2.03 9.88 -4.54
N TYR A 59 1.16 8.90 -4.73
CA TYR A 59 -0.26 9.06 -4.45
C TYR A 59 -0.52 9.33 -2.97
N ALA A 60 0.13 8.61 -2.07
CA ALA A 60 0.02 8.82 -0.62
C ALA A 60 0.52 10.22 -0.20
N GLU A 61 1.65 10.67 -0.73
CA GLU A 61 2.17 12.03 -0.53
C GLU A 61 1.17 13.10 -0.98
N SER A 62 0.53 12.92 -2.15
CA SER A 62 -0.47 13.88 -2.65
C SER A 62 -1.69 14.01 -1.75
N LEU A 63 -2.10 12.94 -1.06
CA LEU A 63 -3.20 12.98 -0.10
C LEU A 63 -2.84 13.83 1.13
N ILE A 64 -1.61 13.70 1.63
CA ILE A 64 -1.11 14.45 2.78
C ILE A 64 -0.91 15.93 2.41
N THR A 65 -0.27 16.22 1.26
CA THR A 65 0.03 17.60 0.84
C THR A 65 -1.20 18.40 0.42
N ALA A 66 -2.35 17.74 0.25
CA ALA A 66 -3.65 18.42 0.13
C ALA A 66 -4.11 19.10 1.43
N ARG A 67 -3.44 18.85 2.55
CA ARG A 67 -3.66 19.51 3.86
C ARG A 67 -2.59 20.58 4.11
N ALA A 68 -2.87 21.49 5.02
CA ALA A 68 -1.88 22.49 5.43
C ALA A 68 -0.68 21.84 6.16
N PRO A 69 0.57 22.32 5.92
CA PRO A 69 1.75 21.86 6.68
C PRO A 69 1.70 22.35 8.14
N PRO A 70 2.52 21.81 9.06
CA PRO A 70 3.56 20.81 8.79
C PRO A 70 3.01 19.40 8.58
N TRP A 71 3.68 18.63 7.71
CA TRP A 71 3.36 17.22 7.47
C TRP A 71 4.44 16.32 8.08
N LEU A 72 4.03 15.19 8.63
CA LEU A 72 4.96 14.23 9.20
C LEU A 72 5.14 13.03 8.27
N TYR A 73 6.40 12.66 8.03
CA TYR A 73 6.78 11.46 7.30
C TYR A 73 7.46 10.49 8.27
N VAL A 74 6.82 9.37 8.52
CA VAL A 74 7.38 8.29 9.32
C VAL A 74 8.07 7.31 8.38
N ALA A 75 9.41 7.33 8.40
CA ALA A 75 10.25 6.46 7.59
C ALA A 75 10.51 5.15 8.32
N THR A 76 10.26 4.04 7.64
CA THR A 76 10.46 2.69 8.20
C THR A 76 11.63 1.95 7.58
N ALA A 77 12.28 2.52 6.57
CA ALA A 77 13.41 1.93 5.91
C ALA A 77 14.66 2.01 6.79
N GLU A 78 15.42 0.92 6.84
CA GLU A 78 16.81 0.89 7.34
C GLU A 78 17.77 0.82 6.16
N ALA A 79 18.81 1.63 6.17
CA ALA A 79 19.88 1.59 5.17
C ALA A 79 20.79 0.37 5.43
N ARG A 80 20.33 -0.82 5.06
CA ARG A 80 21.08 -2.08 5.28
C ARG A 80 22.13 -2.35 4.21
N ASP A 81 22.00 -1.70 3.06
CA ASP A 81 22.94 -1.76 1.94
C ASP A 81 22.95 -0.43 1.18
N GLU A 82 23.89 -0.30 0.23
CA GLU A 82 24.08 0.92 -0.56
C GLU A 82 22.86 1.22 -1.45
N GLU A 83 22.21 0.19 -2.02
CA GLU A 83 21.00 0.37 -2.84
C GLU A 83 19.86 0.98 -2.02
N MET A 84 19.66 0.50 -0.79
CA MET A 84 18.63 1.04 0.10
C MET A 84 18.98 2.46 0.57
N ALA A 85 20.26 2.73 0.88
CA ALA A 85 20.72 4.07 1.23
C ALA A 85 20.46 5.08 0.11
N GLU A 86 20.75 4.71 -1.14
CA GLU A 86 20.47 5.56 -2.31
C GLU A 86 18.96 5.78 -2.49
N ARG A 87 18.14 4.75 -2.34
CA ARG A 87 16.67 4.87 -2.40
C ARG A 87 16.13 5.83 -1.35
N ILE A 88 16.60 5.73 -0.10
CA ILE A 88 16.22 6.63 0.98
C ILE A 88 16.61 8.07 0.63
N ALA A 89 17.85 8.30 0.14
CA ALA A 89 18.32 9.62 -0.24
C ALA A 89 17.46 10.24 -1.37
N VAL A 90 17.13 9.46 -2.41
CA VAL A 90 16.24 9.90 -3.51
C VAL A 90 14.86 10.28 -2.97
N HIS A 91 14.29 9.50 -2.05
CA HIS A 91 13.00 9.82 -1.42
C HIS A 91 13.05 11.07 -0.56
N GLN A 92 14.15 11.30 0.18
CA GLN A 92 14.35 12.50 0.98
C GLN A 92 14.48 13.76 0.12
N GLN A 93 15.27 13.71 -0.97
CA GLN A 93 15.48 14.84 -1.89
C GLN A 93 14.22 15.27 -2.63
N ARG A 94 13.26 14.37 -2.84
CA ARG A 94 12.00 14.66 -3.55
C ARG A 94 10.97 15.35 -2.68
N ARG A 95 11.15 15.39 -1.38
CA ARG A 95 10.18 15.98 -0.46
C ARG A 95 10.25 17.51 -0.50
N ALA A 96 9.09 18.13 -0.71
CA ALA A 96 8.95 19.60 -0.65
C ALA A 96 9.24 20.12 0.76
N ALA A 97 9.51 21.44 0.87
CA ALA A 97 9.54 22.10 2.15
C ALA A 97 8.19 21.93 2.89
N GLY A 98 8.26 21.68 4.19
CA GLY A 98 7.06 21.42 5.02
C GLY A 98 6.94 20.02 5.58
N TRP A 99 7.72 19.06 5.08
CA TRP A 99 7.85 17.73 5.65
C TRP A 99 8.83 17.70 6.84
N GLN A 100 8.40 17.05 7.92
CA GLN A 100 9.24 16.67 9.05
C GLN A 100 9.36 15.15 9.05
N THR A 101 10.59 14.63 9.10
CA THR A 101 10.83 13.17 9.07
C THR A 101 11.08 12.64 10.47
N ILE A 102 10.39 11.55 10.81
CA ILE A 102 10.63 10.71 11.99
C ILE A 102 11.09 9.35 11.48
N GLU A 103 12.27 8.93 11.87
CA GLU A 103 12.74 7.59 11.57
C GLU A 103 12.20 6.61 12.62
N ALA A 104 11.39 5.65 12.17
CA ALA A 104 10.76 4.65 13.02
C ALA A 104 10.75 3.27 12.36
N PRO A 105 11.92 2.67 12.15
CA PRO A 105 12.01 1.36 11.52
C PRO A 105 11.37 0.25 12.36
N HIS A 106 11.21 0.48 13.67
CA HIS A 106 10.75 -0.53 14.62
C HIS A 106 9.48 -0.14 15.40
N ASP A 107 9.36 1.08 15.90
CA ASP A 107 8.28 1.50 16.81
C ASP A 107 7.33 2.50 16.17
N LEU A 108 6.39 2.01 15.37
CA LEU A 108 5.34 2.84 14.76
C LEU A 108 4.37 3.40 15.79
N ALA A 109 4.06 2.64 16.85
CA ALA A 109 3.15 3.09 17.89
C ALA A 109 3.73 4.28 18.66
N GLY A 110 5.00 4.20 19.04
CA GLY A 110 5.72 5.31 19.69
C GLY A 110 5.84 6.52 18.78
N ALA A 111 6.17 6.35 17.49
CA ALA A 111 6.25 7.44 16.52
C ALA A 111 4.91 8.17 16.34
N LEU A 112 3.79 7.43 16.28
CA LEU A 112 2.46 8.04 16.24
C LEU A 112 2.11 8.77 17.54
N GLY A 113 2.48 8.21 18.69
CA GLY A 113 2.23 8.82 20.01
C GLY A 113 3.02 10.10 20.23
N ALA A 114 4.23 10.19 19.69
CA ALA A 114 5.09 11.38 19.77
C ALA A 114 4.68 12.50 18.78
N ALA A 115 3.97 12.15 17.71
CA ALA A 115 3.53 13.10 16.71
C ALA A 115 2.39 14.02 17.23
N PRO A 116 2.38 15.33 16.91
CA PRO A 116 1.27 16.22 17.28
C PRO A 116 -0.08 15.65 16.83
N ALA A 117 -1.08 15.65 17.70
CA ALA A 117 -2.32 14.87 17.53
C ALA A 117 -3.05 15.12 16.21
N GLU A 118 -3.07 16.38 15.75
CA GLU A 118 -3.80 16.81 14.54
C GLU A 118 -2.93 16.82 13.27
N ALA A 119 -1.60 16.72 13.39
CA ALA A 119 -0.71 16.80 12.23
C ALA A 119 -0.97 15.63 11.25
N PRO A 120 -1.06 15.88 9.93
CA PRO A 120 -1.16 14.83 8.94
C PRO A 120 0.10 13.96 8.92
N VAL A 121 -0.06 12.65 8.96
CA VAL A 121 1.03 11.67 9.03
C VAL A 121 1.00 10.74 7.83
N LEU A 122 2.14 10.57 7.18
CA LEU A 122 2.39 9.53 6.20
C LEU A 122 3.36 8.50 6.78
N ILE A 123 2.99 7.22 6.76
CA ILE A 123 3.90 6.11 7.10
C ILE A 123 4.28 5.36 5.81
N ASP A 124 5.55 5.39 5.44
CA ASP A 124 6.07 4.71 4.24
C ASP A 124 7.30 3.85 4.59
N CYS A 125 7.17 2.51 4.71
CA CYS A 125 5.95 1.73 4.47
C CYS A 125 5.79 0.61 5.52
N LEU A 126 4.58 0.11 5.68
CA LEU A 126 4.28 -1.01 6.58
C LEU A 126 5.03 -2.30 6.21
N THR A 127 5.37 -2.45 4.93
CA THR A 127 6.08 -3.64 4.41
C THR A 127 7.51 -3.73 4.96
N LEU A 128 8.24 -2.61 4.96
CA LEU A 128 9.59 -2.58 5.53
C LEU A 128 9.56 -2.70 7.05
N TRP A 129 8.62 -2.03 7.71
CA TRP A 129 8.41 -2.20 9.14
C TRP A 129 8.16 -3.67 9.51
N LEU A 130 7.25 -4.35 8.82
CA LEU A 130 6.97 -5.76 9.06
C LEU A 130 8.21 -6.63 8.86
N SER A 131 8.98 -6.39 7.80
CA SER A 131 10.24 -7.08 7.54
C SER A 131 11.24 -6.88 8.69
N ASN A 132 11.38 -5.65 9.19
CA ASN A 132 12.30 -5.35 10.29
C ASN A 132 11.87 -6.07 11.58
N ARG A 133 10.56 -6.11 11.89
CA ARG A 133 10.04 -6.80 13.08
C ARG A 133 10.21 -8.31 12.99
N MET A 134 9.92 -8.88 11.82
CA MET A 134 10.07 -10.32 11.58
C MET A 134 11.52 -10.79 11.68
N LEU A 135 12.47 -10.01 11.15
CA LEU A 135 13.90 -10.32 11.21
C LEU A 135 14.51 -10.13 12.61
N ALA A 136 13.87 -9.33 13.46
CA ALA A 136 14.25 -9.16 14.86
C ALA A 136 13.66 -10.24 15.79
N ASP A 137 12.94 -11.22 15.24
CA ASP A 137 12.27 -12.32 15.97
C ASP A 137 11.32 -11.85 17.08
N ILE A 138 10.63 -10.76 16.82
CA ILE A 138 9.65 -10.16 17.73
C ILE A 138 8.25 -10.74 17.46
N ASP A 139 7.40 -10.75 18.48
CA ASP A 139 5.98 -11.08 18.33
C ASP A 139 5.28 -10.01 17.47
N VAL A 140 5.17 -10.32 16.17
CA VAL A 140 4.59 -9.42 15.16
C VAL A 140 3.10 -9.15 15.44
N ASP A 141 2.36 -10.12 15.98
CA ASP A 141 0.93 -9.93 16.27
C ASP A 141 0.71 -8.97 17.43
N ALA A 142 1.55 -9.02 18.47
CA ALA A 142 1.54 -8.05 19.56
C ALA A 142 1.90 -6.64 19.09
N GLU A 143 2.91 -6.52 18.22
CA GLU A 143 3.31 -5.22 17.63
C GLU A 143 2.23 -4.64 16.71
N MET A 144 1.56 -5.48 15.92
CA MET A 144 0.41 -5.05 15.13
C MET A 144 -0.72 -4.51 16.01
N ALA A 145 -1.03 -5.19 17.12
CA ALA A 145 -2.07 -4.75 18.05
C ALA A 145 -1.73 -3.39 18.68
N ARG A 146 -0.49 -3.19 19.12
CA ARG A 146 0.00 -1.90 19.66
C ARG A 146 -0.13 -0.77 18.62
N PHE A 147 0.23 -1.06 17.38
CA PHE A 147 0.14 -0.08 16.29
C PHE A 147 -1.32 0.28 15.98
N GLU A 148 -2.21 -0.71 15.92
CA GLU A 148 -3.65 -0.50 15.72
C GLU A 148 -4.27 0.37 16.82
N GLU A 149 -3.93 0.12 18.09
CA GLU A 149 -4.37 0.96 19.20
C GLU A 149 -3.87 2.41 19.07
N ALA A 150 -2.63 2.60 18.60
CA ALA A 150 -2.09 3.93 18.35
C ALA A 150 -2.84 4.65 17.22
N LEU A 151 -3.21 3.93 16.14
CA LEU A 151 -4.04 4.46 15.05
C LEU A 151 -5.44 4.86 15.54
N ASP A 152 -6.07 4.04 16.39
CA ASP A 152 -7.42 4.28 16.91
C ASP A 152 -7.46 5.53 17.82
N ARG A 153 -6.39 5.82 18.55
CA ARG A 153 -6.27 7.01 19.41
C ARG A 153 -5.97 8.31 18.67
N ARG A 154 -5.60 8.22 17.38
CA ARG A 154 -5.18 9.41 16.64
C ARG A 154 -6.37 10.18 16.07
N ALA A 155 -6.38 11.52 16.26
CA ALA A 155 -7.41 12.40 15.73
C ALA A 155 -7.07 12.89 14.30
N GLY A 156 -5.79 13.21 14.06
CA GLY A 156 -5.33 13.73 12.77
C GLY A 156 -5.29 12.67 11.66
N MET A 157 -5.22 13.15 10.41
CA MET A 157 -5.17 12.31 9.21
C MET A 157 -3.93 11.42 9.21
N VAL A 158 -4.12 10.14 8.87
CA VAL A 158 -3.04 9.16 8.67
C VAL A 158 -3.18 8.50 7.32
N VAL A 159 -2.10 8.48 6.56
CA VAL A 159 -1.98 7.72 5.31
C VAL A 159 -0.90 6.66 5.48
N LEU A 160 -1.25 5.42 5.23
CA LEU A 160 -0.36 4.27 5.35
C LEU A 160 -0.05 3.72 3.96
N VAL A 161 1.23 3.50 3.67
CA VAL A 161 1.69 2.85 2.44
C VAL A 161 2.04 1.41 2.74
N SER A 162 1.54 0.49 1.93
CA SER A 162 1.87 -0.93 2.06
C SER A 162 1.98 -1.61 0.69
N ASN A 163 2.84 -2.63 0.59
CA ASN A 163 2.91 -3.41 -0.65
C ASN A 163 1.86 -4.53 -0.66
N GLU A 164 1.33 -4.77 -1.86
CA GLU A 164 0.64 -6.02 -2.16
C GLU A 164 1.67 -7.02 -2.72
N VAL A 165 1.93 -8.08 -1.95
CA VAL A 165 2.94 -9.10 -2.27
C VAL A 165 2.33 -10.48 -2.56
N GLY A 166 0.99 -10.59 -2.50
CA GLY A 166 0.26 -11.85 -2.64
C GLY A 166 -0.02 -12.28 -4.09
N PHE A 167 0.12 -11.38 -5.06
CA PHE A 167 -0.24 -11.64 -6.47
C PHE A 167 0.84 -12.39 -7.27
N GLY A 168 1.99 -12.65 -6.67
CA GLY A 168 3.10 -13.36 -7.31
C GLY A 168 3.01 -14.88 -7.16
N ILE A 169 3.99 -15.58 -7.78
CA ILE A 169 4.18 -17.02 -7.59
C ILE A 169 4.50 -17.30 -6.13
N VAL A 170 4.01 -18.44 -5.61
CA VAL A 170 4.29 -18.87 -4.24
C VAL A 170 5.81 -19.04 -4.05
N PRO A 171 6.44 -18.34 -3.07
CA PRO A 171 7.87 -18.45 -2.84
C PRO A 171 8.28 -19.88 -2.44
N ASP A 172 9.44 -20.30 -2.91
CA ASP A 172 10.01 -21.62 -2.63
C ASP A 172 10.55 -21.78 -1.20
N ASN A 173 10.99 -20.66 -0.57
CA ASN A 173 11.51 -20.69 0.80
C ASN A 173 10.44 -20.33 1.85
N ALA A 174 10.56 -20.92 3.04
CA ALA A 174 9.58 -20.81 4.11
C ALA A 174 9.50 -19.37 4.70
N LEU A 175 10.62 -18.66 4.78
CA LEU A 175 10.66 -17.31 5.32
C LEU A 175 9.87 -16.33 4.44
N ALA A 176 10.05 -16.40 3.13
CA ALA A 176 9.31 -15.56 2.18
C ALA A 176 7.81 -15.89 2.18
N ARG A 177 7.41 -17.17 2.33
CA ARG A 177 5.99 -17.55 2.49
C ARG A 177 5.41 -16.97 3.78
N ARG A 178 6.13 -17.09 4.91
CA ARG A 178 5.73 -16.50 6.19
C ARG A 178 5.57 -14.98 6.09
N PHE A 179 6.52 -14.29 5.45
CA PHE A 179 6.46 -12.85 5.22
C PHE A 179 5.23 -12.47 4.38
N ARG A 180 4.98 -13.16 3.25
CA ARG A 180 3.82 -12.92 2.39
C ARG A 180 2.51 -13.07 3.15
N ASP A 181 2.39 -14.12 3.97
CA ASP A 181 1.16 -14.39 4.71
C ASP A 181 0.95 -13.38 5.84
N LEU A 182 2.01 -12.95 6.54
CA LEU A 182 1.98 -11.89 7.54
C LEU A 182 1.60 -10.54 6.91
N GLN A 183 2.19 -10.21 5.76
CA GLN A 183 1.89 -8.98 5.04
C GLN A 183 0.41 -8.93 4.61
N GLY A 184 -0.12 -10.03 4.10
CA GLY A 184 -1.54 -10.13 3.76
C GLY A 184 -2.45 -9.93 4.98
N ARG A 185 -2.12 -10.53 6.13
CA ARG A 185 -2.86 -10.33 7.38
C ARG A 185 -2.80 -8.88 7.87
N LEU A 186 -1.62 -8.26 7.85
CA LEU A 186 -1.45 -6.85 8.21
C LEU A 186 -2.30 -5.95 7.31
N ASN A 187 -2.25 -6.16 5.99
CA ASN A 187 -3.06 -5.38 5.05
C ASN A 187 -4.56 -5.52 5.33
N GLN A 188 -5.05 -6.73 5.63
CA GLN A 188 -6.46 -6.97 5.97
C GLN A 188 -6.86 -6.28 7.27
N ARG A 189 -6.05 -6.37 8.34
CA ARG A 189 -6.30 -5.75 9.65
C ARG A 189 -6.39 -4.22 9.52
N ILE A 190 -5.47 -3.62 8.77
CA ILE A 190 -5.48 -2.17 8.53
C ILE A 190 -6.64 -1.76 7.60
N ALA A 191 -6.91 -2.52 6.54
CA ALA A 191 -8.03 -2.24 5.64
C ALA A 191 -9.39 -2.29 6.35
N ALA A 192 -9.56 -3.17 7.34
CA ALA A 192 -10.78 -3.23 8.14
C ALA A 192 -11.01 -1.91 8.92
N ARG A 193 -9.96 -1.29 9.45
CA ARG A 193 -9.99 -0.02 10.21
C ARG A 193 -10.03 1.23 9.35
N ALA A 194 -9.44 1.17 8.16
CA ALA A 194 -9.31 2.33 7.28
C ALA A 194 -10.68 2.84 6.79
N ASP A 195 -10.85 4.15 6.75
CA ASP A 195 -12.00 4.80 6.13
C ASP A 195 -11.93 4.68 4.60
N ARG A 196 -10.69 4.67 4.05
CA ARG A 196 -10.41 4.52 2.63
C ARG A 196 -9.31 3.52 2.37
N VAL A 197 -9.49 2.69 1.34
CA VAL A 197 -8.44 1.80 0.80
C VAL A 197 -8.31 2.06 -0.69
N ALA A 198 -7.10 2.38 -1.14
CA ALA A 198 -6.77 2.57 -2.55
C ALA A 198 -5.71 1.56 -3.00
N LEU A 199 -5.95 0.88 -4.12
CA LEU A 199 -4.96 0.05 -4.81
C LEU A 199 -4.37 0.85 -5.97
N VAL A 200 -3.06 1.11 -5.97
CA VAL A 200 -2.39 1.86 -7.02
C VAL A 200 -1.76 0.91 -8.02
N VAL A 201 -2.20 1.01 -9.28
CA VAL A 201 -1.70 0.24 -10.41
C VAL A 201 -1.28 1.20 -11.52
N ALA A 202 -0.04 1.10 -11.99
CA ALA A 202 0.49 1.95 -13.07
C ALA A 202 0.32 3.47 -12.81
N GLY A 203 0.41 3.91 -11.55
CA GLY A 203 0.23 5.30 -11.14
C GLY A 203 -1.22 5.73 -10.93
N LEU A 204 -2.19 4.87 -11.22
CA LEU A 204 -3.62 5.16 -11.10
C LEU A 204 -4.21 4.54 -9.83
N PRO A 205 -4.88 5.32 -8.96
CA PRO A 205 -5.55 4.79 -7.80
C PRO A 205 -6.91 4.18 -8.16
N LEU A 206 -7.13 2.94 -7.72
CA LEU A 206 -8.43 2.28 -7.70
C LEU A 206 -8.93 2.30 -6.24
N ILE A 207 -10.05 2.93 -5.98
CA ILE A 207 -10.66 2.94 -4.64
C ILE A 207 -11.37 1.61 -4.41
N VAL A 208 -10.89 0.86 -3.41
CA VAL A 208 -11.40 -0.46 -3.02
C VAL A 208 -12.40 -0.34 -1.87
N LYS A 209 -12.21 0.65 -0.98
CA LYS A 209 -13.09 0.94 0.15
C LYS A 209 -13.19 2.46 0.35
N GLY A 210 -14.37 2.95 0.74
CA GLY A 210 -14.63 4.37 0.97
C GLY A 210 -15.00 5.13 -0.29
N CYS A 211 -15.26 6.45 -0.14
CA CYS A 211 -15.61 7.33 -1.26
C CYS A 211 -14.37 7.87 -1.97
N THR A 212 -14.54 8.18 -3.25
CA THR A 212 -13.54 8.86 -4.10
C THR A 212 -13.32 10.30 -3.64
#